data_d7c9f04a9ff1af634f6a32c187d1be96
#
_entry.id   d7c9f04a9ff1af634f6a32c187d1be96
#
_cell.length_a   1.000
_cell.length_b   1.000
_cell.length_c   1.000
_cell.angle_alpha   90.00
_cell.angle_beta   90.00
_cell.angle_gamma   90.00
#
_symmetry.space_group_name_H-M   'P 1'
#
loop_
_entity.id
_entity.type
_entity.pdbx_description
1 polymer ?
#
loop_
_entity_poly.entity_id
_entity_poly.type
_entity_poly.pdbx_seq_one_letter_code
_entity_poly.pdbx_strand_id
1 'polypeptide(L)'
;MLGMPLLQRHDPDYYPLLVGNYILGGGGFDSRLMKVLRDQHGLTYGVSSYMSPLREAGPFVIQLATEKKNADKAANLIDSVVQQFITQGPTAEELTQAKNHLIGGFPLRLDNNRKLLDYAAVIGFYGLPDDFLSAYTQRIAAVSREQIQQAF
;
A
#
# COMPACT_ATOMS: atom_id res chain seq x y z
N MET A 1 7.83 -14.94 0.63
CA MET A 1 6.53 -14.25 0.78
C MET A 1 6.17 -14.24 2.26
N LEU A 2 5.79 -13.08 2.77
CA LEU A 2 5.29 -12.86 4.13
C LEU A 2 3.89 -12.29 4.00
N GLY A 3 2.95 -12.67 4.85
CA GLY A 3 1.58 -12.16 4.75
C GLY A 3 0.75 -12.44 5.98
N MET A 4 -0.31 -11.65 6.15
CA MET A 4 -1.27 -11.75 7.23
C MET A 4 -2.66 -11.28 6.76
N PRO A 5 -3.75 -11.73 7.38
CA PRO A 5 -5.05 -11.08 7.23
C PRO A 5 -4.94 -9.65 7.77
N LEU A 6 -5.51 -8.66 7.05
CA LEU A 6 -5.42 -7.27 7.48
C LEU A 6 -6.80 -6.62 7.58
N LEU A 7 -7.47 -6.31 6.47
CA LEU A 7 -8.67 -5.49 6.49
C LEU A 7 -9.78 -5.99 5.57
N GLN A 8 -11.00 -5.61 5.90
CA GLN A 8 -12.17 -5.73 5.05
C GLN A 8 -12.29 -4.54 4.09
N ARG A 9 -13.13 -4.67 3.07
CA ARG A 9 -13.32 -3.61 2.07
C ARG A 9 -13.93 -2.32 2.62
N HIS A 10 -14.74 -2.43 3.67
CA HIS A 10 -15.41 -1.30 4.34
C HIS A 10 -14.67 -0.76 5.56
N ASP A 11 -13.43 -1.22 5.79
CA ASP A 11 -12.65 -0.81 6.94
C ASP A 11 -12.39 0.71 6.89
N PRO A 12 -12.60 1.45 7.99
CA PRO A 12 -12.30 2.89 8.05
C PRO A 12 -10.82 3.19 7.81
N ASP A 13 -9.93 2.25 8.10
CA ASP A 13 -8.49 2.38 7.90
C ASP A 13 -8.04 2.11 6.46
N TYR A 14 -8.99 1.85 5.53
CA TYR A 14 -8.66 1.56 4.13
C TYR A 14 -7.76 2.62 3.49
N TYR A 15 -8.09 3.91 3.63
CA TYR A 15 -7.30 4.98 3.00
C TYR A 15 -5.96 5.24 3.71
N PRO A 16 -5.87 5.28 5.05
CA PRO A 16 -4.59 5.29 5.76
C PRO A 16 -3.67 4.14 5.37
N LEU A 17 -4.20 2.91 5.34
CA LEU A 17 -3.44 1.71 4.94
C LEU A 17 -3.04 1.76 3.45
N LEU A 18 -3.89 2.27 2.56
CA LEU A 18 -3.57 2.42 1.15
C LEU A 18 -2.38 3.36 0.93
N VAL A 19 -2.40 4.53 1.58
CA VAL A 19 -1.31 5.52 1.51
C VAL A 19 -0.05 4.97 2.17
N GLY A 20 -0.19 4.37 3.36
CA GLY A 20 0.92 3.77 4.09
C GLY A 20 1.57 2.62 3.33
N ASN A 21 0.76 1.73 2.73
CA ASN A 21 1.28 0.65 1.87
C ASN A 21 2.04 1.19 0.66
N TYR A 22 1.58 2.27 0.03
CA TYR A 22 2.32 2.91 -1.06
C TYR A 22 3.73 3.31 -0.60
N ILE A 23 3.86 3.93 0.56
CA ILE A 23 5.16 4.35 1.12
C ILE A 23 6.01 3.13 1.51
N LEU A 24 5.41 2.11 2.12
CA LEU A 24 6.13 0.95 2.61
C LEU A 24 6.71 0.09 1.48
N GLY A 25 5.89 -0.32 0.50
CA GLY A 25 6.34 -1.24 -0.55
C GLY A 25 5.52 -1.19 -1.84
N GLY A 26 4.40 -0.45 -1.89
CA GLY A 26 3.56 -0.33 -3.08
C GLY A 26 4.02 0.74 -4.08
N GLY A 27 4.88 1.67 -3.67
CA GLY A 27 5.36 2.79 -4.48
C GLY A 27 6.55 2.50 -5.40
N GLY A 28 6.83 1.22 -5.67
CA GLY A 28 7.93 0.84 -6.56
C GLY A 28 9.30 1.24 -6.00
N PHE A 29 10.14 1.85 -6.82
CA PHE A 29 11.52 2.18 -6.45
C PHE A 29 11.64 3.19 -5.29
N ASP A 30 10.65 4.03 -5.08
CA ASP A 30 10.67 5.04 -4.02
C ASP A 30 10.23 4.50 -2.65
N SER A 31 9.74 3.26 -2.60
CA SER A 31 9.26 2.64 -1.36
C SER A 31 10.40 2.28 -0.40
N ARG A 32 10.09 2.27 0.91
CA ARG A 32 11.07 1.94 1.96
C ARG A 32 11.68 0.55 1.79
N LEU A 33 10.85 -0.44 1.48
CA LEU A 33 11.32 -1.81 1.25
C LEU A 33 12.32 -1.87 0.10
N MET A 34 12.06 -1.18 -1.02
CA MET A 34 12.99 -1.13 -2.15
C MET A 34 14.32 -0.46 -1.78
N LYS A 35 14.25 0.70 -1.13
CA LYS A 35 15.46 1.42 -0.68
C LYS A 35 16.34 0.57 0.23
N VAL A 36 15.73 -0.17 1.17
CA VAL A 36 16.49 -0.98 2.11
C VAL A 36 16.99 -2.28 1.47
N LEU A 37 16.08 -3.12 0.94
CA LEU A 37 16.47 -4.47 0.51
C LEU A 37 17.25 -4.47 -0.80
N ARG A 38 16.93 -3.57 -1.73
CA ARG A 38 17.60 -3.49 -3.03
C ARG A 38 18.77 -2.53 -3.00
N ASP A 39 18.55 -1.24 -2.69
CA ASP A 39 19.55 -0.21 -2.92
C ASP A 39 20.68 -0.26 -1.86
N GLN A 40 20.34 -0.49 -0.58
CA GLN A 40 21.32 -0.53 0.51
C GLN A 40 21.97 -1.92 0.67
N HIS A 41 21.21 -3.00 0.46
CA HIS A 41 21.68 -4.35 0.77
C HIS A 41 21.86 -5.26 -0.44
N GLY A 42 21.37 -4.92 -1.63
CA GLY A 42 21.53 -5.71 -2.84
C GLY A 42 20.94 -7.13 -2.77
N LEU A 43 19.91 -7.34 -1.92
CA LEU A 43 19.37 -8.67 -1.65
C LEU A 43 18.35 -9.13 -2.68
N THR A 44 17.81 -8.21 -3.47
CA THR A 44 16.76 -8.47 -4.44
C THR A 44 16.79 -7.46 -5.58
N TYR A 45 16.28 -7.84 -6.74
CA TYR A 45 15.98 -6.89 -7.82
C TYR A 45 14.65 -6.15 -7.61
N GLY A 46 13.75 -6.73 -6.81
CA GLY A 46 12.46 -6.14 -6.50
C GLY A 46 11.80 -6.74 -5.27
N VAL A 47 11.21 -5.87 -4.47
CA VAL A 47 10.36 -6.18 -3.34
C VAL A 47 9.13 -5.29 -3.41
N SER A 48 7.96 -5.83 -3.08
CA SER A 48 6.72 -5.06 -3.07
C SER A 48 5.81 -5.50 -1.93
N SER A 49 4.95 -4.59 -1.51
CA SER A 49 3.82 -4.91 -0.65
C SER A 49 2.51 -4.54 -1.30
N TYR A 50 1.48 -5.30 -1.03
CA TYR A 50 0.12 -5.01 -1.46
C TYR A 50 -0.90 -5.52 -0.46
N MET A 51 -2.07 -4.90 -0.48
CA MET A 51 -3.23 -5.34 0.27
C MET A 51 -4.41 -5.62 -0.67
N SER A 52 -5.16 -6.64 -0.36
CA SER A 52 -6.33 -7.05 -1.14
C SER A 52 -7.54 -7.12 -0.22
N PRO A 53 -8.20 -5.98 0.09
CA PRO A 53 -9.35 -5.96 0.97
C PRO A 53 -10.53 -6.71 0.32
N LEU A 54 -11.11 -7.64 1.08
CA LEU A 54 -12.22 -8.51 0.67
C LEU A 54 -13.46 -8.24 1.54
N ARG A 55 -14.50 -9.06 1.42
CA ARG A 55 -15.66 -9.02 2.33
C ARG A 55 -15.28 -9.38 3.75
N GLU A 56 -14.46 -10.44 3.89
CA GLU A 56 -13.76 -10.77 5.12
C GLU A 56 -12.36 -10.16 5.09
N ALA A 57 -11.60 -10.30 6.17
CA ALA A 57 -10.24 -9.78 6.25
C ALA A 57 -9.37 -10.33 5.12
N GLY A 58 -9.07 -9.47 4.16
CA GLY A 58 -8.22 -9.79 3.03
C GLY A 58 -6.74 -9.72 3.37
N PRO A 59 -5.85 -10.31 2.56
CA PRO A 59 -4.43 -10.38 2.90
C PRO A 59 -3.70 -9.05 2.68
N PHE A 60 -2.76 -8.77 3.57
CA PHE A 60 -1.59 -7.95 3.31
C PHE A 60 -0.41 -8.87 3.02
N VAL A 61 0.34 -8.58 1.96
CA VAL A 61 1.43 -9.44 1.51
C VAL A 61 2.65 -8.61 1.17
N ILE A 62 3.83 -9.07 1.63
CA ILE A 62 5.13 -8.61 1.16
C ILE A 62 5.78 -9.74 0.39
N GLN A 63 6.21 -9.46 -0.84
CA GLN A 63 6.86 -10.44 -1.71
C GLN A 63 8.17 -9.92 -2.27
N LEU A 64 9.15 -10.83 -2.34
CA LEU A 64 10.43 -10.61 -3.01
C LEU A 64 10.96 -11.92 -3.55
N ALA A 65 11.88 -11.82 -4.51
CA ALA A 65 12.72 -12.91 -4.95
C ALA A 65 14.16 -12.64 -4.50
N THR A 66 14.78 -13.59 -3.80
CA THR A 66 16.16 -13.51 -3.32
C THR A 66 16.85 -14.87 -3.39
N GLU A 67 18.17 -14.90 -3.33
CA GLU A 67 18.90 -16.15 -3.22
C GLU A 67 18.59 -16.88 -1.91
N LYS A 68 18.52 -18.20 -1.95
CA LYS A 68 18.21 -19.02 -0.76
C LYS A 68 19.09 -18.68 0.46
N LYS A 69 20.39 -18.47 0.24
CA LYS A 69 21.33 -18.12 1.32
C LYS A 69 21.02 -16.78 2.01
N ASN A 70 20.27 -15.89 1.34
CA ASN A 70 19.92 -14.55 1.83
C ASN A 70 18.50 -14.48 2.39
N ALA A 71 17.73 -15.57 2.37
CA ALA A 71 16.30 -15.56 2.71
C ALA A 71 16.05 -15.07 4.15
N ASP A 72 16.79 -15.60 5.12
CA ASP A 72 16.63 -15.21 6.53
C ASP A 72 17.05 -13.76 6.77
N LYS A 73 18.13 -13.31 6.14
CA LYS A 73 18.57 -11.91 6.20
C LYS A 73 17.52 -10.97 5.62
N ALA A 74 16.94 -11.35 4.47
CA ALA A 74 15.90 -10.54 3.84
C ALA A 74 14.62 -10.49 4.70
N ALA A 75 14.21 -11.60 5.30
CA ALA A 75 13.06 -11.65 6.21
C ALA A 75 13.27 -10.75 7.43
N ASN A 76 14.42 -10.82 8.09
CA ASN A 76 14.75 -9.99 9.25
C ASN A 76 14.79 -8.49 8.90
N LEU A 77 15.28 -8.14 7.70
CA LEU A 77 15.28 -6.75 7.25
C LEU A 77 13.86 -6.25 6.93
N ILE A 78 13.01 -7.08 6.33
CA ILE A 78 11.59 -6.74 6.12
C ILE A 78 10.93 -6.46 7.46
N ASP A 79 11.09 -7.35 8.44
CA ASP A 79 10.53 -7.17 9.77
C ASP A 79 11.01 -5.86 10.41
N SER A 80 12.29 -5.58 10.35
CA SER A 80 12.89 -4.34 10.87
C SER A 80 12.29 -3.09 10.20
N VAL A 81 12.12 -3.09 8.87
CA VAL A 81 11.52 -1.96 8.12
C VAL A 81 10.05 -1.78 8.50
N VAL A 82 9.30 -2.87 8.63
CA VAL A 82 7.88 -2.83 9.04
C VAL A 82 7.76 -2.31 10.47
N GLN A 83 8.54 -2.83 11.41
CA GLN A 83 8.53 -2.37 12.80
C GLN A 83 8.91 -0.88 12.92
N GLN A 84 9.91 -0.43 12.16
CA GLN A 84 10.26 0.98 12.12
C GLN A 84 9.11 1.83 11.55
N PHE A 85 8.42 1.33 10.51
CA PHE A 85 7.28 2.03 9.93
C PHE A 85 6.12 2.15 10.92
N ILE A 86 5.81 1.09 11.66
CA ILE A 86 4.77 1.08 12.72
C ILE A 86 5.12 2.07 13.83
N THR A 87 6.36 2.07 14.29
CA THR A 87 6.76 2.86 15.47
C THR A 87 6.95 4.35 15.17
N GLN A 88 7.49 4.69 13.99
CA GLN A 88 7.83 6.07 13.62
C GLN A 88 6.85 6.73 12.66
N GLY A 89 6.04 5.92 11.96
CA GLY A 89 5.18 6.37 10.88
C GLY A 89 5.96 6.86 9.64
N PRO A 90 5.27 7.42 8.65
CA PRO A 90 5.89 8.04 7.49
C PRO A 90 6.45 9.43 7.83
N THR A 91 7.44 9.90 7.07
CA THR A 91 7.87 11.30 7.09
C THR A 91 6.83 12.19 6.38
N ALA A 92 6.89 13.50 6.63
CA ALA A 92 6.02 14.46 5.94
C ALA A 92 6.27 14.48 4.43
N GLU A 93 7.52 14.28 4.02
CA GLU A 93 7.91 14.22 2.62
C GLU A 93 7.36 12.95 1.94
N GLU A 94 7.53 11.79 2.54
CA GLU A 94 6.96 10.52 2.04
C GLU A 94 5.44 10.59 1.89
N LEU A 95 4.75 11.17 2.87
CA LEU A 95 3.30 11.36 2.80
C LEU A 95 2.91 12.27 1.63
N THR A 96 3.62 13.38 1.45
CA THR A 96 3.35 14.33 0.36
C THR A 96 3.57 13.68 -1.01
N GLN A 97 4.68 12.98 -1.18
CA GLN A 97 5.00 12.27 -2.43
C GLN A 97 3.96 11.18 -2.73
N ALA A 98 3.58 10.37 -1.73
CA ALA A 98 2.56 9.33 -1.88
C ALA A 98 1.20 9.90 -2.30
N LYS A 99 0.75 10.97 -1.65
CA LYS A 99 -0.50 11.65 -2.00
C LYS A 99 -0.46 12.20 -3.43
N ASN A 100 0.61 12.90 -3.79
CA ASN A 100 0.76 13.47 -5.14
C ASN A 100 0.69 12.38 -6.21
N HIS A 101 1.34 11.23 -5.99
CA HIS A 101 1.30 10.12 -6.92
C HIS A 101 -0.09 9.48 -7.01
N LEU A 102 -0.71 9.17 -5.86
CA LEU A 102 -2.01 8.50 -5.81
C LEU A 102 -3.12 9.37 -6.39
N ILE A 103 -3.11 10.67 -6.10
CA ILE A 103 -4.08 11.65 -6.61
C ILE A 103 -3.83 11.92 -8.10
N GLY A 104 -2.59 12.25 -8.46
CA GLY A 104 -2.23 12.58 -9.85
C GLY A 104 -2.38 11.40 -10.81
N GLY A 105 -2.13 10.18 -10.35
CA GLY A 105 -2.32 8.96 -11.14
C GLY A 105 -3.76 8.45 -11.22
N PHE A 106 -4.67 8.99 -10.41
CA PHE A 106 -6.06 8.48 -10.35
C PHE A 106 -6.82 8.59 -11.67
N PRO A 107 -6.76 9.69 -12.45
CA PRO A 107 -7.43 9.77 -13.74
C PRO A 107 -7.03 8.66 -14.72
N LEU A 108 -5.77 8.20 -14.68
CA LEU A 108 -5.27 7.11 -15.53
C LEU A 108 -5.87 5.74 -15.16
N ARG A 109 -6.51 5.64 -14.00
CA ARG A 109 -7.24 4.44 -13.58
C ARG A 109 -8.67 4.39 -14.12
N LEU A 110 -9.13 5.48 -14.74
CA LEU A 110 -10.49 5.66 -15.25
C LEU A 110 -10.50 6.02 -16.74
N ASP A 111 -9.38 5.87 -17.44
CA ASP A 111 -9.14 6.38 -18.80
C ASP A 111 -9.83 5.59 -19.91
N ASN A 112 -10.47 4.46 -19.59
CA ASN A 112 -11.19 3.66 -20.57
C ASN A 112 -12.36 2.88 -19.95
N ASN A 113 -13.29 2.45 -20.83
CA ASN A 113 -14.53 1.79 -20.44
C ASN A 113 -14.30 0.48 -19.65
N ARG A 114 -13.24 -0.25 -19.94
CA ARG A 114 -12.91 -1.49 -19.22
C ARG A 114 -12.62 -1.20 -17.75
N LYS A 115 -11.75 -0.23 -17.47
CA LYS A 115 -11.42 0.18 -16.12
C LYS A 115 -12.64 0.74 -15.37
N LEU A 116 -13.49 1.53 -16.05
CA LEU A 116 -14.74 2.02 -15.48
C LEU A 116 -15.69 0.87 -15.10
N LEU A 117 -15.81 -0.14 -15.96
CA LEU A 117 -16.63 -1.32 -15.68
C LEU A 117 -16.07 -2.12 -14.49
N ASP A 118 -14.75 -2.29 -14.40
CA ASP A 118 -14.11 -2.99 -13.28
C ASP A 118 -14.38 -2.26 -11.95
N TYR A 119 -14.34 -0.93 -11.93
CA TYR A 119 -14.72 -0.14 -10.75
C TYR A 119 -16.22 -0.25 -10.43
N ALA A 120 -17.09 -0.16 -11.44
CA ALA A 120 -18.55 -0.32 -11.23
C ALA A 120 -18.87 -1.71 -10.64
N ALA A 121 -18.21 -2.76 -11.13
CA ALA A 121 -18.35 -4.10 -10.59
C ALA A 121 -17.88 -4.19 -9.12
N VAL A 122 -16.75 -3.58 -8.77
CA VAL A 122 -16.24 -3.53 -7.40
C VAL A 122 -17.20 -2.76 -6.48
N ILE A 123 -17.67 -1.60 -6.92
CA ILE A 123 -18.63 -0.77 -6.15
C ILE A 123 -19.91 -1.57 -5.89
N GLY A 124 -20.50 -2.17 -6.93
CA GLY A 124 -21.72 -2.96 -6.80
C GLY A 124 -21.54 -4.22 -5.98
N PHE A 125 -20.45 -4.97 -6.20
CA PHE A 125 -20.17 -6.22 -5.47
C PHE A 125 -19.95 -6.01 -3.97
N TYR A 126 -19.25 -4.95 -3.59
CA TYR A 126 -18.97 -4.64 -2.19
C TYR A 126 -19.99 -3.69 -1.56
N GLY A 127 -20.96 -3.15 -2.33
CA GLY A 127 -21.90 -2.16 -1.82
C GLY A 127 -21.21 -0.86 -1.36
N LEU A 128 -20.20 -0.41 -2.10
CA LEU A 128 -19.47 0.81 -1.75
C LEU A 128 -20.35 2.05 -2.01
N PRO A 129 -20.10 3.18 -1.34
CA PRO A 129 -20.85 4.41 -1.54
C PRO A 129 -20.83 4.89 -2.99
N ASP A 130 -21.90 5.54 -3.45
CA ASP A 130 -22.01 6.08 -4.82
C ASP A 130 -20.92 7.12 -5.13
N ASP A 131 -20.43 7.82 -4.10
CA ASP A 131 -19.34 8.79 -4.19
C ASP A 131 -17.94 8.18 -4.15
N PHE A 132 -17.81 6.83 -4.14
CA PHE A 132 -16.54 6.14 -3.96
C PHE A 132 -15.43 6.65 -4.90
N LEU A 133 -15.74 6.86 -6.19
CA LEU A 133 -14.78 7.38 -7.16
C LEU A 133 -14.60 8.89 -7.05
N SER A 134 -15.69 9.65 -6.94
CA SER A 134 -15.63 11.12 -6.90
C SER A 134 -14.96 11.65 -5.64
N ALA A 135 -15.09 10.96 -4.51
CA ALA A 135 -14.46 11.32 -3.24
C ALA A 135 -13.04 10.73 -3.06
N TYR A 136 -12.57 9.87 -3.97
CA TYR A 136 -11.29 9.17 -3.80
C TYR A 136 -10.11 10.10 -3.53
N THR A 137 -9.93 11.11 -4.38
CA THR A 137 -8.81 12.06 -4.26
C THR A 137 -8.89 12.89 -2.98
N GLN A 138 -10.11 13.30 -2.59
CA GLN A 138 -10.34 14.03 -1.34
C GLN A 138 -10.02 13.15 -0.11
N ARG A 139 -10.44 11.89 -0.12
CA ARG A 139 -10.15 10.93 0.97
C ARG A 139 -8.65 10.68 1.09
N ILE A 140 -7.92 10.51 -0.02
CA ILE A 140 -6.46 10.41 -0.01
C ILE A 140 -5.81 11.70 0.53
N ALA A 141 -6.26 12.87 0.08
CA ALA A 141 -5.73 14.16 0.54
C ALA A 141 -5.90 14.37 2.05
N ALA A 142 -6.99 13.87 2.62
CA ALA A 142 -7.30 14.00 4.05
C ALA A 142 -6.46 13.11 4.98
N VAL A 143 -5.82 12.04 4.47
CA VAL A 143 -5.03 11.12 5.31
C VAL A 143 -3.91 11.86 6.02
N SER A 144 -3.78 11.67 7.33
CA SER A 144 -2.68 12.22 8.14
C SER A 144 -1.61 11.16 8.43
N ARG A 145 -0.45 11.61 8.93
CA ARG A 145 0.64 10.72 9.38
C ARG A 145 0.21 9.86 10.55
N GLU A 146 -0.50 10.48 11.49
CA GLU A 146 -1.01 9.85 12.70
C GLU A 146 -2.01 8.75 12.37
N GLN A 147 -2.91 8.99 11.41
CA GLN A 147 -3.85 7.98 10.94
C GLN A 147 -3.13 6.78 10.30
N ILE A 148 -2.07 7.01 9.51
CA ILE A 148 -1.26 5.91 8.95
C ILE A 148 -0.60 5.12 10.07
N GLN A 149 0.01 5.80 11.04
CA GLN A 149 0.69 5.14 12.16
C GLN A 149 -0.26 4.34 13.05
N GLN A 150 -1.49 4.81 13.23
CA GLN A 150 -2.52 4.10 14.02
C GLN A 150 -3.07 2.87 13.29
N ALA A 151 -3.14 2.92 11.95
CA ALA A 151 -3.69 1.85 11.13
C ALA A 151 -2.72 0.67 10.92
N PHE A 152 -1.40 0.89 11.06
CA PHE A 152 -0.35 -0.11 10.94
C PHE A 152 0.02 -0.73 12.28
#